data_a1c00112c84a065ec9d97a2fbad65b83
#
_entry.id   a1c00112c84a065ec9d97a2fbad65b83
#
_cell.length_a   1.000
_cell.length_b   1.000
_cell.length_c   1.000
_cell.angle_alpha   90.00
_cell.angle_beta   90.00
_cell.angle_gamma   90.00
#
_symmetry.space_group_name_H-M   'P 1'
#
loop_
_entity.id
_entity.type
_entity.pdbx_description
1 polymer ?
#
loop_
_entity_poly.entity_id
_entity_poly.type
_entity_poly.pdbx_seq_one_letter_code
_entity_poly.pdbx_strand_id
1 'polypeptide(L)'
;MKKNSLTLSLPEWIDDFLKQYQFPLVSNEERMRFVLKLTLQNIEKTTGGPFGAAVFERESGQLVSVGVNVVLKQGCSAAHAEMMAIMLAQQE
;
A
#
# COMPACT_ATOMS: atom_id res chain seq x y z
N MET A 1 -28.54 -0.38 12.86
CA MET A 1 -28.67 0.18 11.50
C MET A 1 -27.72 -0.53 10.55
N LYS A 2 -28.17 -0.85 9.37
CA LYS A 2 -27.33 -1.47 8.35
C LYS A 2 -26.60 -0.40 7.57
N LYS A 3 -25.31 -0.66 7.30
CA LYS A 3 -24.50 0.25 6.48
C LYS A 3 -24.62 -0.16 5.02
N ASN A 4 -24.63 0.83 4.14
CA ASN A 4 -24.67 0.60 2.70
C ASN A 4 -23.50 1.29 1.97
N SER A 5 -22.46 1.63 2.72
CA SER A 5 -21.23 2.19 2.18
C SER A 5 -20.03 1.67 2.96
N LEU A 6 -18.88 1.68 2.32
CA LEU A 6 -17.64 1.19 2.88
C LEU A 6 -16.52 2.20 2.60
N THR A 7 -15.79 2.57 3.64
CA THR A 7 -14.61 3.40 3.51
C THR A 7 -13.40 2.65 4.06
N LEU A 8 -12.36 2.53 3.24
CA LEU A 8 -11.09 1.93 3.63
C LEU A 8 -9.97 2.93 3.41
N SER A 9 -9.04 2.98 4.36
CA SER A 9 -7.91 3.91 4.29
C SER A 9 -6.62 3.21 4.65
N LEU A 10 -5.53 3.66 4.02
CA LEU A 10 -4.18 3.27 4.43
C LEU A 10 -3.78 4.04 5.68
N PRO A 11 -2.76 3.54 6.41
CA PRO A 11 -2.24 4.25 7.58
C PRO A 11 -1.73 5.65 7.24
N GLU A 12 -1.76 6.54 8.21
CA GLU A 12 -1.32 7.93 8.01
C GLU A 12 0.16 8.05 7.66
N TRP A 13 1.02 7.11 8.09
CA TRP A 13 2.45 7.17 7.82
C TRP A 13 2.82 6.95 6.35
N ILE A 14 1.88 6.48 5.53
CA ILE A 14 2.15 6.17 4.11
C ILE A 14 2.66 7.41 3.36
N ASP A 15 2.03 8.55 3.54
CA ASP A 15 2.43 9.76 2.82
C ASP A 15 3.87 10.18 3.14
N ASP A 16 4.25 10.14 4.41
CA ASP A 16 5.62 10.48 4.81
C ASP A 16 6.62 9.45 4.30
N PHE A 17 6.24 8.17 4.30
CA PHE A 17 7.08 7.13 3.74
C PHE A 17 7.36 7.36 2.25
N LEU A 18 6.32 7.68 1.48
CA LEU A 18 6.45 7.91 0.03
C LEU A 18 7.33 9.13 -0.28
N LYS A 19 7.32 10.13 0.57
CA LYS A 19 8.15 11.33 0.39
C LYS A 19 9.65 11.05 0.45
N GLN A 20 10.06 9.93 1.03
CA GLN A 20 11.46 9.53 1.11
C GLN A 20 11.99 8.98 -0.20
N TYR A 21 11.15 8.77 -1.18
CA TYR A 21 11.50 8.15 -2.46
C TYR A 21 11.36 9.12 -3.61
N GLN A 22 12.19 8.91 -4.62
CA GLN A 22 12.06 9.60 -5.90
C GLN A 22 11.67 8.56 -6.95
N PHE A 23 10.60 8.82 -7.66
CA PHE A 23 10.11 7.95 -8.71
C PHE A 23 10.46 8.52 -10.09
N PRO A 24 10.64 7.69 -11.12
CA PRO A 24 10.28 6.28 -11.20
C PRO A 24 11.30 5.35 -10.55
N LEU A 25 10.86 4.13 -10.24
CA LEU A 25 11.72 3.01 -9.90
C LEU A 25 11.72 2.07 -11.10
N VAL A 26 12.86 1.96 -11.76
CA VAL A 26 12.91 1.33 -13.09
C VAL A 26 13.31 -0.14 -13.09
N SER A 27 14.00 -0.62 -12.04
CA SER A 27 14.38 -2.02 -11.96
C SER A 27 13.46 -2.80 -11.03
N ASN A 28 13.33 -4.09 -11.29
CA ASN A 28 12.57 -4.98 -10.41
C ASN A 28 13.18 -5.03 -9.01
N GLU A 29 14.51 -4.95 -8.92
CA GLU A 29 15.20 -4.94 -7.64
C GLU A 29 14.82 -3.71 -6.80
N GLU A 30 14.83 -2.54 -7.40
CA GLU A 30 14.44 -1.30 -6.72
C GLU A 30 12.98 -1.36 -6.25
N ARG A 31 12.10 -1.87 -7.11
CA ARG A 31 10.67 -2.02 -6.78
C ARG A 31 10.47 -2.99 -5.63
N MET A 32 11.18 -4.10 -5.63
CA MET A 32 11.08 -5.09 -4.56
C MET A 32 11.62 -4.55 -3.23
N ARG A 33 12.74 -3.82 -3.25
CA ARG A 33 13.27 -3.18 -2.05
C ARG A 33 12.28 -2.19 -1.46
N PHE A 34 11.64 -1.42 -2.32
CA PHE A 34 10.60 -0.48 -1.91
C PHE A 34 9.47 -1.21 -1.18
N VAL A 35 8.96 -2.30 -1.77
CA VAL A 35 7.87 -3.09 -1.18
C VAL A 35 8.29 -3.72 0.14
N LEU A 36 9.53 -4.20 0.25
CA LEU A 36 10.03 -4.78 1.49
C LEU A 36 10.11 -3.74 2.60
N LYS A 37 10.55 -2.53 2.30
CA LYS A 37 10.59 -1.44 3.29
C LYS A 37 9.19 -1.01 3.71
N LEU A 38 8.27 -0.96 2.77
CA LEU A 38 6.86 -0.68 3.05
C LEU A 38 6.28 -1.74 4.01
N THR A 39 6.59 -2.99 3.76
CA THR A 39 6.16 -4.13 4.59
C THR A 39 6.70 -4.00 6.02
N LEU A 40 7.98 -3.68 6.16
CA LEU A 40 8.61 -3.49 7.47
C LEU A 40 7.98 -2.34 8.23
N GLN A 41 7.70 -1.24 7.57
CA GLN A 41 7.05 -0.08 8.21
C GLN A 41 5.68 -0.45 8.77
N ASN A 42 4.93 -1.29 8.07
CA ASN A 42 3.61 -1.70 8.56
C ASN A 42 3.71 -2.46 9.89
N ILE A 43 4.76 -3.26 10.07
CA ILE A 43 5.03 -3.95 11.33
C ILE A 43 5.51 -2.95 12.39
N GLU A 44 6.52 -2.15 12.06
CA GLU A 44 7.14 -1.22 13.01
C GLU A 44 6.16 -0.19 13.53
N LYS A 45 5.25 0.28 12.69
CA LYS A 45 4.21 1.26 13.06
C LYS A 45 3.00 0.58 13.71
N THR A 46 3.00 -0.73 13.85
CA THR A 46 1.92 -1.53 14.44
C THR A 46 0.57 -1.32 13.76
N THR A 47 0.59 -1.08 12.46
CA THR A 47 -0.64 -0.83 11.69
C THR A 47 -1.16 -2.07 10.96
N GLY A 48 -0.42 -3.16 11.01
CA GLY A 48 -0.90 -4.43 10.45
C GLY A 48 0.20 -5.46 10.31
N GLY A 49 -0.12 -6.57 9.67
CA GLY A 49 0.80 -7.68 9.46
C GLY A 49 1.88 -7.38 8.41
N PRO A 50 2.81 -8.35 8.22
CA PRO A 50 4.01 -8.16 7.40
C PRO A 50 3.73 -8.31 5.90
N PHE A 51 2.82 -7.52 5.37
CA PHE A 51 2.42 -7.58 3.97
C PHE A 51 2.34 -6.19 3.37
N GLY A 52 2.99 -6.02 2.23
CA GLY A 52 2.96 -4.80 1.45
C GLY A 52 2.85 -5.13 -0.03
N ALA A 53 2.34 -4.20 -0.80
CA ALA A 53 2.19 -4.33 -2.25
C ALA A 53 2.28 -2.96 -2.89
N ALA A 54 2.65 -2.93 -4.16
CA ALA A 54 2.68 -1.68 -4.91
C ALA A 54 2.29 -1.97 -6.37
N VAL A 55 1.68 -0.99 -6.98
CA VAL A 55 1.35 -1.02 -8.41
C VAL A 55 2.20 0.04 -9.10
N PHE A 56 2.95 -0.38 -10.10
CA PHE A 56 3.79 0.51 -10.89
C PHE A 56 3.31 0.53 -12.33
N GLU A 57 3.44 1.67 -12.98
CA GLU A 57 3.26 1.75 -14.42
C GLU A 57 4.44 1.02 -15.08
N ARG A 58 4.12 0.05 -15.92
CA ARG A 58 5.11 -0.91 -16.44
C ARG A 58 6.24 -0.25 -17.21
N GLU A 59 5.89 0.67 -18.11
CA GLU A 59 6.86 1.29 -19.01
C GLU A 59 7.73 2.33 -18.31
N SER A 60 7.11 3.21 -17.55
CA SER A 60 7.80 4.34 -16.93
C SER A 60 8.43 4.02 -15.58
N GLY A 61 7.89 3.04 -14.85
CA GLY A 61 8.30 2.77 -13.48
C GLY A 61 7.71 3.73 -12.46
N GLN A 62 6.75 4.57 -12.88
CA GLN A 62 6.08 5.47 -11.94
C GLN A 62 5.18 4.67 -10.99
N LEU A 63 5.13 5.09 -9.75
CA LEU A 63 4.26 4.50 -8.76
C LEU A 63 2.82 4.93 -9.01
N VAL A 64 1.91 3.96 -9.05
CA VAL A 64 0.48 4.23 -9.15
C VAL A 64 -0.16 4.21 -7.77
N SER A 65 0.09 3.18 -6.99
CA SER A 65 -0.48 3.03 -5.66
C SER A 65 0.33 2.08 -4.82
N VAL A 66 0.11 2.12 -3.51
CA VAL A 66 0.65 1.15 -2.56
C VAL A 66 -0.47 0.56 -1.73
N GLY A 67 -0.19 -0.55 -1.09
CA GLY A 67 -1.08 -1.16 -0.12
C GLY A 67 -0.29 -1.82 0.98
N VAL A 68 -0.84 -1.81 2.18
CA VAL A 68 -0.37 -2.61 3.30
C VAL A 68 -1.58 -3.30 3.92
N ASN A 69 -1.33 -4.38 4.65
CA ASN A 69 -2.41 -5.11 5.31
C ASN A 69 -3.01 -4.26 6.42
N VAL A 70 -4.30 -3.95 6.30
CA VAL A 70 -5.04 -3.18 7.30
C VAL A 70 -6.32 -3.89 7.75
N VAL A 71 -6.36 -5.21 7.61
CA VAL A 71 -7.53 -6.03 7.94
C VAL A 71 -8.05 -5.73 9.35
N LEU A 72 -7.18 -5.76 10.35
CA LEU A 72 -7.60 -5.54 11.73
C LEU A 72 -7.95 -4.09 12.01
N LYS A 73 -7.14 -3.15 11.53
CA LYS A 73 -7.35 -1.71 11.78
C LYS A 73 -8.63 -1.20 11.13
N GLN A 74 -8.95 -1.69 9.94
CA GLN A 74 -10.11 -1.25 9.18
C GLN A 74 -11.34 -2.14 9.41
N GLY A 75 -11.18 -3.24 10.16
CA GLY A 75 -12.29 -4.16 10.42
C GLY A 75 -12.85 -4.78 9.15
N CYS A 76 -12.00 -5.09 8.18
CA CYS A 76 -12.42 -5.60 6.88
C CYS A 76 -11.51 -6.75 6.46
N SER A 77 -12.08 -7.96 6.37
CA SER A 77 -11.32 -9.17 6.04
C SER A 77 -10.66 -9.13 4.67
N ALA A 78 -11.19 -8.35 3.75
CA ALA A 78 -10.64 -8.23 2.41
C ALA A 78 -9.54 -7.18 2.27
N ALA A 79 -9.21 -6.45 3.34
CA ALA A 79 -8.25 -5.34 3.30
C ALA A 79 -6.79 -5.81 3.37
N HIS A 80 -6.45 -6.79 2.53
CA HIS A 80 -5.10 -7.28 2.32
C HIS A 80 -4.29 -6.25 1.54
N ALA A 81 -2.96 -6.31 1.64
CA ALA A 81 -2.07 -5.35 1.01
C ALA A 81 -2.31 -5.23 -0.50
N GLU A 82 -2.36 -6.35 -1.21
CA GLU A 82 -2.57 -6.35 -2.66
C GLU A 82 -3.95 -5.82 -3.04
N MET A 83 -4.96 -6.12 -2.24
CA MET A 83 -6.32 -5.62 -2.48
C MET A 83 -6.37 -4.11 -2.31
N MET A 84 -5.75 -3.59 -1.25
CA MET A 84 -5.68 -2.14 -1.03
C MET A 84 -4.97 -1.45 -2.19
N ALA A 85 -3.83 -2.00 -2.63
CA ALA A 85 -3.07 -1.41 -3.74
C ALA A 85 -3.89 -1.39 -5.04
N ILE A 86 -4.56 -2.50 -5.36
CA ILE A 86 -5.37 -2.60 -6.59
C ILE A 86 -6.57 -1.65 -6.54
N MET A 87 -7.28 -1.64 -5.42
CA MET A 87 -8.45 -0.77 -5.28
C MET A 87 -8.08 0.71 -5.40
N LEU A 88 -6.98 1.11 -4.78
CA LEU A 88 -6.52 2.50 -4.87
C LEU A 88 -6.02 2.84 -6.27
N ALA A 89 -5.35 1.90 -6.94
CA ALA A 89 -4.93 2.10 -8.33
C ALA A 89 -6.14 2.34 -9.26
N GLN A 90 -7.22 1.62 -9.03
CA GLN A 90 -8.43 1.76 -9.82
C GLN A 90 -9.16 3.08 -9.57
N GLN A 91 -8.91 3.72 -8.45
CA GLN A 91 -9.52 5.01 -8.11
C GLN A 91 -8.76 6.20 -8.70
N GLU A 92 -7.61 5.98 -9.28
CA GLU A 92 -6.80 7.05 -9.89
C GLU A 92 -7.44 7.72 -11.08
#